data_85a5675c2b21e65ef90a42968c23e63d
#
_entry.id   85a5675c2b21e65ef90a42968c23e63d
#
_cell.length_a   1.000
_cell.length_b   1.000
_cell.length_c   1.000
_cell.angle_alpha   90.00
_cell.angle_beta   90.00
_cell.angle_gamma   90.00
#
_symmetry.space_group_name_H-M   'P 1'
#
loop_
_entity.id
_entity.type
_entity.pdbx_description
1 polymer ?
#
loop_
_entity_poly.entity_id
_entity_poly.type
_entity_poly.pdbx_seq_one_letter_code
_entity_poly.pdbx_strand_id
1 'polypeptide(L)'
;MALPTRNDVIIRGALQNVSIMYRNASFIGSQVFPTITGLNSRTQILKYAKGPWFRLEAALRAEGTVAERGSYSVSTTNIDPKQVSIGKAVTDELVRSTTEPGNLPIQPITEAIEYCANQIDLYNEKLIADAIFAQTWADGVAHGTDMHGAWATQTTASTLISDIRAGKSAVQAATGLEPNTLLMDYATWVKILDNALILDRIKYSQAGVTTEQIVAMVLGLDRVLVGKALINSAKEHNGEATFTPKQLWEYNTGKGSAFLYYTPASAGLRTPAAGYKYQLNIDGAAREVRSYREDPERQMVYEVTEESQISCLGLDLGYLYKDCVSD
;
A
#
# COMPACT_ATOMS: atom_id res chain seq x y z
N MET A 1 -1.21 -29.95 -51.38
CA MET A 1 -0.76 -28.96 -50.37
C MET A 1 -1.22 -27.60 -50.84
N ALA A 2 -2.11 -26.95 -50.09
CA ALA A 2 -2.46 -25.57 -50.38
C ALA A 2 -1.29 -24.66 -50.04
N LEU A 3 -0.91 -23.77 -50.95
CA LEU A 3 0.12 -22.79 -50.75
C LEU A 3 -0.39 -21.79 -49.66
N PRO A 4 0.48 -21.31 -48.73
CA PRO A 4 0.10 -20.35 -47.72
C PRO A 4 -0.44 -19.07 -48.38
N THR A 5 -1.59 -18.61 -47.96
CA THR A 5 -2.23 -17.42 -48.53
C THR A 5 -1.55 -16.16 -47.97
N ARG A 6 -1.68 -15.06 -48.70
CA ARG A 6 -1.14 -13.75 -48.28
C ARG A 6 -1.63 -13.33 -46.86
N ASN A 7 -2.83 -13.79 -46.46
CA ASN A 7 -3.38 -13.55 -45.13
C ASN A 7 -2.60 -14.26 -44.00
N ASP A 8 -2.09 -15.48 -44.26
CA ASP A 8 -1.28 -16.22 -43.27
C ASP A 8 0.06 -15.52 -42.99
N VAL A 9 0.62 -14.88 -44.00
CA VAL A 9 1.87 -14.10 -43.89
C VAL A 9 1.65 -12.77 -43.18
N ILE A 10 0.50 -12.11 -43.44
CA ILE A 10 0.14 -10.85 -42.79
C ILE A 10 -0.15 -11.04 -41.29
N ILE A 11 -0.82 -12.14 -40.92
CA ILE A 11 -1.12 -12.48 -39.54
C ILE A 11 0.18 -12.69 -38.74
N ARG A 12 1.18 -13.35 -39.30
CA ARG A 12 2.48 -13.52 -38.65
C ARG A 12 3.25 -12.22 -38.47
N GLY A 13 3.21 -11.33 -39.47
CA GLY A 13 3.87 -10.02 -39.38
C GLY A 13 3.20 -9.06 -38.39
N ALA A 14 1.87 -9.11 -38.25
CA ALA A 14 1.12 -8.27 -37.30
C ALA A 14 1.35 -8.72 -35.85
N LEU A 15 1.54 -10.00 -35.58
CA LEU A 15 1.83 -10.53 -34.25
C LEU A 15 3.25 -10.22 -33.76
N GLN A 16 4.16 -9.89 -34.65
CA GLN A 16 5.56 -9.63 -34.30
C GLN A 16 5.79 -8.29 -33.57
N ASN A 17 4.88 -7.33 -33.70
CA ASN A 17 5.12 -5.95 -33.24
C ASN A 17 4.10 -5.43 -32.24
N VAL A 18 3.04 -6.18 -31.91
CA VAL A 18 1.97 -5.72 -31.00
C VAL A 18 1.64 -6.84 -30.00
N SER A 19 1.93 -6.62 -28.75
CA SER A 19 1.46 -7.47 -27.66
C SER A 19 0.68 -6.62 -26.65
N ILE A 20 -0.38 -7.20 -26.07
CA ILE A 20 -1.17 -6.56 -25.03
C ILE A 20 -0.89 -7.31 -23.72
N MET A 21 -0.34 -6.58 -22.75
CA MET A 21 -0.11 -7.10 -21.42
C MET A 21 -0.87 -6.25 -20.40
N TYR A 22 -1.66 -6.91 -19.57
CA TYR A 22 -2.37 -6.26 -18.47
C TYR A 22 -1.60 -6.44 -17.18
N ARG A 23 -1.30 -5.32 -16.51
CA ARG A 23 -0.73 -5.30 -15.17
C ARG A 23 -1.27 -4.11 -14.38
N ASN A 24 -1.17 -4.17 -13.05
CA ASN A 24 -1.48 -3.00 -12.23
C ASN A 24 -0.54 -1.84 -12.60
N ALA A 25 -1.12 -0.67 -12.87
CA ALA A 25 -0.36 0.48 -13.34
C ALA A 25 0.51 1.11 -12.24
N SER A 26 0.06 1.04 -10.99
CA SER A 26 0.76 1.63 -9.85
C SER A 26 0.43 0.90 -8.55
N PHE A 27 1.45 0.69 -7.74
CA PHE A 27 1.34 0.27 -6.35
C PHE A 27 1.70 1.44 -5.44
N ILE A 28 0.95 1.63 -4.37
CA ILE A 28 1.15 2.71 -3.39
C ILE A 28 1.72 2.22 -2.06
N GLY A 29 1.81 0.92 -1.84
CA GLY A 29 2.21 0.31 -0.58
C GLY A 29 3.54 0.83 -0.04
N SER A 30 4.53 1.07 -0.90
CA SER A 30 5.82 1.64 -0.50
C SER A 30 5.73 3.09 0.01
N GLN A 31 4.63 3.80 -0.32
CA GLN A 31 4.40 5.18 0.07
C GLN A 31 3.52 5.30 1.33
N VAL A 32 2.79 4.24 1.69
CA VAL A 32 1.87 4.23 2.83
C VAL A 32 2.64 4.25 4.13
N PHE A 33 3.55 3.31 4.31
CA PHE A 33 4.38 3.24 5.51
C PHE A 33 5.86 3.41 5.16
N PRO A 34 6.61 4.17 5.97
CA PRO A 34 8.04 4.27 5.79
C PRO A 34 8.70 2.91 6.02
N THR A 35 9.67 2.58 5.17
CA THR A 35 10.40 1.32 5.22
C THR A 35 11.69 1.47 6.01
N ILE A 36 11.91 0.57 6.95
CA ILE A 36 13.18 0.41 7.66
C ILE A 36 13.92 -0.75 7.03
N THR A 37 15.01 -0.43 6.34
CA THR A 37 15.89 -1.41 5.68
C THR A 37 17.15 -1.64 6.52
N GLY A 38 17.94 -2.65 6.15
CA GLY A 38 19.24 -2.91 6.79
C GLY A 38 19.15 -3.71 8.10
N LEU A 39 18.01 -4.33 8.35
CA LEU A 39 17.90 -5.31 9.44
C LEU A 39 18.63 -6.59 9.02
N ASN A 40 19.47 -7.12 9.90
CA ASN A 40 20.25 -8.34 9.60
C ASN A 40 19.67 -9.60 10.24
N SER A 41 18.65 -9.47 11.06
CA SER A 41 17.97 -10.61 11.72
C SER A 41 16.69 -10.15 12.42
N ARG A 42 16.01 -11.08 13.07
CA ARG A 42 14.93 -10.78 14.03
C ARG A 42 15.42 -9.77 15.04
N THR A 43 14.66 -8.71 15.25
CA THR A 43 15.04 -7.63 16.15
C THR A 43 13.90 -7.25 17.08
N GLN A 44 14.25 -6.61 18.18
CA GLN A 44 13.30 -6.04 19.13
C GLN A 44 13.25 -4.53 18.97
N ILE A 45 12.04 -4.00 18.95
CA ILE A 45 11.80 -2.56 18.91
C ILE A 45 11.35 -2.10 20.28
N LEU A 46 11.91 -0.97 20.74
CA LEU A 46 11.53 -0.33 21.97
C LEU A 46 10.25 0.49 21.76
N LYS A 47 9.23 0.22 22.55
CA LYS A 47 7.99 0.98 22.61
C LYS A 47 7.93 1.74 23.93
N TYR A 48 7.92 3.06 23.84
CA TYR A 48 7.80 3.95 25.00
C TYR A 48 6.33 4.11 25.38
N ALA A 49 6.03 3.99 26.68
CA ALA A 49 4.70 4.23 27.19
C ALA A 49 4.35 5.71 27.04
N LYS A 50 3.18 6.02 26.45
CA LYS A 50 2.72 7.39 26.18
C LYS A 50 2.44 8.19 27.46
N GLY A 51 1.80 7.55 28.46
CA GLY A 51 1.32 8.22 29.68
C GLY A 51 2.35 9.07 30.40
N PRO A 52 3.56 8.56 30.70
CA PRO A 52 4.59 9.36 31.38
C PRO A 52 5.04 10.59 30.60
N TRP A 53 5.07 10.52 29.27
CA TRP A 53 5.52 11.65 28.44
C TRP A 53 4.51 12.81 28.36
N PHE A 54 3.24 12.56 28.67
CA PHE A 54 2.17 13.58 28.69
C PHE A 54 1.76 14.00 30.11
N ARG A 55 2.45 13.45 31.15
CA ARG A 55 2.21 13.82 32.53
C ARG A 55 3.00 15.06 32.89
N LEU A 56 2.36 16.04 33.48
CA LEU A 56 3.04 17.19 34.05
C LEU A 56 3.60 16.80 35.42
N GLU A 57 4.88 16.45 35.48
CA GLU A 57 5.59 16.07 36.72
C GLU A 57 6.52 17.18 37.23
N ALA A 58 6.77 18.21 36.41
CA ALA A 58 7.58 19.33 36.84
C ALA A 58 6.85 20.21 37.88
N ALA A 59 7.46 20.43 39.00
CA ALA A 59 6.94 21.29 40.08
C ALA A 59 7.94 22.36 40.48
N LEU A 60 7.44 23.43 41.07
CA LEU A 60 8.29 24.49 41.65
C LEU A 60 9.10 23.91 42.82
N ARG A 61 10.42 24.06 42.78
CA ARG A 61 11.31 23.59 43.81
C ARG A 61 11.65 24.73 44.78
N ALA A 62 11.48 24.49 46.07
CA ALA A 62 11.95 25.41 47.08
C ALA A 62 13.49 25.35 47.19
N GLU A 63 14.11 26.43 47.60
CA GLU A 63 15.57 26.48 47.81
C GLU A 63 16.00 25.46 48.87
N GLY A 64 17.05 24.69 48.55
CA GLY A 64 17.60 23.66 49.45
C GLY A 64 16.87 22.31 49.44
N THR A 65 15.78 22.14 48.63
CA THR A 65 15.04 20.87 48.54
C THR A 65 15.48 20.00 47.35
N VAL A 66 15.18 18.71 47.38
CA VAL A 66 15.44 17.76 46.27
C VAL A 66 14.46 18.03 45.16
N ALA A 67 14.91 17.92 43.90
CA ALA A 67 14.00 18.01 42.72
C ALA A 67 13.08 16.77 42.61
N GLU A 68 11.86 16.99 42.12
CA GLU A 68 10.96 15.90 41.72
C GLU A 68 11.62 14.99 40.68
N ARG A 69 11.36 13.69 40.78
CA ARG A 69 11.94 12.68 39.88
C ARG A 69 10.82 11.94 39.15
N GLY A 70 10.73 12.16 37.84
CA GLY A 70 9.86 11.40 36.99
C GLY A 70 10.48 10.06 36.54
N SER A 71 9.63 9.15 36.12
CA SER A 71 10.03 7.86 35.53
C SER A 71 9.18 7.52 34.31
N TYR A 72 9.75 6.81 33.38
CA TYR A 72 9.01 6.28 32.21
C TYR A 72 9.28 4.78 32.04
N SER A 73 8.31 4.07 31.48
CA SER A 73 8.44 2.66 31.16
C SER A 73 8.66 2.43 29.67
N VAL A 74 9.43 1.39 29.37
CA VAL A 74 9.73 0.95 28.01
C VAL A 74 9.35 -0.51 27.90
N SER A 75 8.60 -0.87 26.88
CA SER A 75 8.30 -2.25 26.48
C SER A 75 9.01 -2.59 25.17
N THR A 76 9.12 -3.88 24.87
CA THR A 76 9.70 -4.37 23.63
C THR A 76 8.66 -5.08 22.81
N THR A 77 8.74 -4.91 21.49
CA THR A 77 7.95 -5.68 20.52
C THR A 77 8.92 -6.39 19.59
N ASN A 78 8.71 -7.69 19.39
CA ASN A 78 9.51 -8.49 18.49
C ASN A 78 9.10 -8.23 17.04
N ILE A 79 10.06 -8.03 16.17
CA ILE A 79 9.91 -7.98 14.73
C ILE A 79 10.55 -9.23 14.16
N ASP A 80 9.77 -10.02 13.46
CA ASP A 80 10.12 -11.30 12.86
C ASP A 80 9.71 -11.30 11.38
N PRO A 81 10.48 -10.64 10.49
CA PRO A 81 10.21 -10.61 9.07
C PRO A 81 10.14 -12.02 8.50
N LYS A 82 9.16 -12.25 7.64
CA LYS A 82 8.94 -13.55 7.00
C LYS A 82 9.35 -13.46 5.55
N GLN A 83 9.95 -14.55 5.08
CA GLN A 83 10.33 -14.71 3.71
C GLN A 83 9.11 -14.97 2.83
N VAL A 84 9.04 -14.23 1.74
CA VAL A 84 8.08 -14.42 0.66
C VAL A 84 8.86 -14.59 -0.63
N SER A 85 8.62 -15.68 -1.33
CA SER A 85 9.27 -15.96 -2.60
C SER A 85 8.27 -16.44 -3.63
N ILE A 86 8.54 -16.14 -4.89
CA ILE A 86 7.83 -16.66 -6.04
C ILE A 86 8.83 -16.92 -7.15
N GLY A 87 8.69 -18.08 -7.82
CA GLY A 87 9.51 -18.47 -8.95
C GLY A 87 8.67 -18.74 -10.19
N LYS A 88 9.26 -18.46 -11.35
CA LYS A 88 8.71 -18.84 -12.65
C LYS A 88 9.74 -19.62 -13.45
N ALA A 89 9.33 -20.80 -13.90
CA ALA A 89 10.14 -21.63 -14.77
C ALA A 89 10.07 -21.16 -16.22
N VAL A 90 11.20 -21.20 -16.91
CA VAL A 90 11.36 -20.91 -18.34
C VAL A 90 12.06 -22.11 -18.97
N THR A 91 11.39 -22.76 -19.91
CA THR A 91 11.92 -23.96 -20.58
C THR A 91 12.95 -23.60 -21.63
N ASP A 92 13.92 -24.50 -21.84
CA ASP A 92 14.97 -24.33 -22.86
C ASP A 92 14.36 -24.23 -24.27
N GLU A 93 13.25 -24.95 -24.53
CA GLU A 93 12.54 -24.87 -25.81
C GLU A 93 11.97 -23.51 -26.09
N LEU A 94 11.40 -22.84 -25.07
CA LEU A 94 10.89 -21.47 -25.20
C LEU A 94 12.02 -20.49 -25.51
N VAL A 95 13.14 -20.58 -24.80
CA VAL A 95 14.32 -19.74 -25.04
C VAL A 95 14.85 -19.93 -26.47
N ARG A 96 14.96 -21.16 -26.95
CA ARG A 96 15.39 -21.42 -28.33
C ARG A 96 14.44 -20.85 -29.36
N SER A 97 13.12 -21.08 -29.17
CA SER A 97 12.11 -20.61 -30.10
C SER A 97 12.08 -19.09 -30.24
N THR A 98 12.47 -18.35 -29.20
CA THR A 98 12.53 -16.89 -29.23
C THR A 98 13.84 -16.32 -29.79
N THR A 99 14.93 -17.12 -29.77
CA THR A 99 16.27 -16.70 -30.24
C THR A 99 16.44 -16.88 -31.76
N GLU A 100 15.64 -17.73 -32.41
CA GLU A 100 15.76 -18.01 -33.84
C GLU A 100 15.29 -16.83 -34.71
N PRO A 101 15.95 -16.51 -35.82
CA PRO A 101 15.57 -15.43 -36.72
C PRO A 101 14.14 -15.62 -37.27
N GLY A 102 13.29 -14.58 -37.13
CA GLY A 102 11.90 -14.57 -37.58
C GLY A 102 10.88 -14.96 -36.52
N ASN A 103 11.29 -15.21 -35.30
CA ASN A 103 10.40 -15.52 -34.20
C ASN A 103 9.89 -14.26 -33.43
N LEU A 104 8.96 -14.50 -32.49
CA LEU A 104 8.36 -13.41 -31.69
C LEU A 104 9.43 -12.68 -30.86
N PRO A 105 9.39 -11.35 -30.77
CA PRO A 105 10.31 -10.55 -29.96
C PRO A 105 9.94 -10.63 -28.46
N ILE A 106 9.89 -11.83 -27.91
CA ILE A 106 9.60 -12.10 -26.50
C ILE A 106 10.94 -12.32 -25.79
N GLN A 107 11.07 -11.79 -24.59
CA GLN A 107 12.21 -12.00 -23.70
C GLN A 107 11.77 -12.83 -22.48
N PRO A 108 11.68 -14.17 -22.58
CA PRO A 108 11.06 -15.02 -21.57
C PRO A 108 11.70 -14.87 -20.18
N ILE A 109 13.00 -14.65 -20.13
CA ILE A 109 13.75 -14.49 -18.87
C ILE A 109 13.37 -13.17 -18.18
N THR A 110 13.40 -12.07 -18.93
CA THR A 110 13.05 -10.74 -18.40
C THR A 110 11.59 -10.71 -17.95
N GLU A 111 10.69 -11.27 -18.76
CA GLU A 111 9.26 -11.35 -18.42
C GLU A 111 9.01 -12.23 -17.19
N ALA A 112 9.78 -13.31 -16.99
CA ALA A 112 9.67 -14.15 -15.82
C ALA A 112 10.06 -13.39 -14.54
N ILE A 113 11.15 -12.63 -14.57
CA ILE A 113 11.63 -11.84 -13.43
C ILE A 113 10.65 -10.69 -13.13
N GLU A 114 10.17 -9.97 -14.16
CA GLU A 114 9.17 -8.91 -14.01
C GLU A 114 7.86 -9.44 -13.45
N TYR A 115 7.41 -10.61 -13.90
CA TYR A 115 6.22 -11.26 -13.34
C TYR A 115 6.41 -11.56 -11.86
N CYS A 116 7.50 -12.17 -11.45
CA CYS A 116 7.79 -12.50 -10.06
C CYS A 116 7.88 -11.23 -9.19
N ALA A 117 8.54 -10.18 -9.67
CA ALA A 117 8.64 -8.91 -8.97
C ALA A 117 7.26 -8.25 -8.77
N ASN A 118 6.44 -8.24 -9.83
CA ASN A 118 5.07 -7.70 -9.77
C ASN A 118 4.17 -8.47 -8.79
N GLN A 119 4.32 -9.80 -8.69
CA GLN A 119 3.57 -10.62 -7.73
C GLN A 119 3.97 -10.32 -6.28
N ILE A 120 5.25 -10.08 -6.01
CA ILE A 120 5.71 -9.67 -4.68
C ILE A 120 5.18 -8.26 -4.34
N ASP A 121 5.19 -7.33 -5.29
CA ASP A 121 4.64 -5.99 -5.08
C ASP A 121 3.13 -6.05 -4.77
N LEU A 122 2.38 -6.85 -5.51
CA LEU A 122 0.95 -7.08 -5.27
C LEU A 122 0.69 -7.71 -3.88
N TYR A 123 1.53 -8.68 -3.50
CA TYR A 123 1.44 -9.30 -2.17
C TYR A 123 1.73 -8.30 -1.05
N ASN A 124 2.75 -7.46 -1.19
CA ASN A 124 3.08 -6.41 -0.24
C ASN A 124 1.97 -5.38 -0.10
N GLU A 125 1.38 -4.97 -1.22
CA GLU A 125 0.22 -4.08 -1.25
C GLU A 125 -0.94 -4.67 -0.43
N LYS A 126 -1.23 -5.96 -0.67
CA LYS A 126 -2.25 -6.68 0.07
C LYS A 126 -1.95 -6.77 1.56
N LEU A 127 -0.71 -7.09 1.95
CA LEU A 127 -0.33 -7.16 3.36
C LEU A 127 -0.51 -5.84 4.09
N ILE A 128 -0.22 -4.71 3.45
CA ILE A 128 -0.40 -3.38 4.05
C ILE A 128 -1.88 -3.09 4.23
N ALA A 129 -2.71 -3.35 3.22
CA ALA A 129 -4.15 -3.16 3.31
C ALA A 129 -4.77 -4.04 4.42
N ASP A 130 -4.44 -5.33 4.44
CA ASP A 130 -4.90 -6.26 5.46
C ASP A 130 -4.45 -5.82 6.87
N ALA A 131 -3.20 -5.32 7.01
CA ALA A 131 -2.68 -4.83 8.29
C ALA A 131 -3.44 -3.59 8.78
N ILE A 132 -3.82 -2.68 7.89
CA ILE A 132 -4.61 -1.48 8.23
C ILE A 132 -6.02 -1.87 8.64
N PHE A 133 -6.69 -2.71 7.85
CA PHE A 133 -8.08 -3.09 8.11
C PHE A 133 -8.26 -4.01 9.32
N ALA A 134 -7.22 -4.74 9.74
CA ALA A 134 -7.28 -5.62 10.91
C ALA A 134 -7.20 -4.89 12.25
N GLN A 135 -6.78 -3.63 12.28
CA GLN A 135 -6.56 -2.89 13.53
C GLN A 135 -7.81 -2.15 14.02
N THR A 136 -7.78 -1.83 15.32
CA THR A 136 -8.63 -0.82 15.95
C THR A 136 -7.79 0.44 16.12
N TRP A 137 -8.15 1.49 15.40
CA TRP A 137 -7.41 2.75 15.37
C TRP A 137 -7.91 3.74 16.43
N ALA A 138 -7.56 5.00 16.31
CA ALA A 138 -7.97 6.05 17.25
C ALA A 138 -9.49 6.28 17.35
N ASP A 139 -10.25 5.78 16.39
CA ASP A 139 -11.71 5.74 16.43
C ASP A 139 -12.28 4.78 17.49
N GLY A 140 -11.45 3.86 17.99
CA GLY A 140 -11.85 2.85 18.97
C GLY A 140 -12.78 1.77 18.42
N VAL A 141 -13.02 1.75 17.11
CA VAL A 141 -13.92 0.81 16.44
C VAL A 141 -13.12 -0.24 15.69
N ALA A 142 -13.43 -1.50 15.89
CA ALA A 142 -12.80 -2.58 15.14
C ALA A 142 -13.12 -2.43 13.64
N HIS A 143 -12.07 -2.50 12.83
CA HIS A 143 -12.17 -2.36 11.37
C HIS A 143 -12.66 -0.98 10.88
N GLY A 144 -12.61 0.06 11.73
CA GLY A 144 -12.93 1.43 11.36
C GLY A 144 -14.38 1.86 11.55
N THR A 145 -14.58 3.17 11.56
CA THR A 145 -15.89 3.81 11.68
C THR A 145 -16.69 3.64 10.40
N ASP A 146 -17.92 3.15 10.53
CA ASP A 146 -18.84 2.97 9.41
C ASP A 146 -19.46 4.31 9.00
N MET A 147 -19.30 4.69 7.75
CA MET A 147 -19.78 5.94 7.18
C MET A 147 -21.16 5.81 6.51
N HIS A 148 -21.71 4.59 6.42
CA HIS A 148 -23.03 4.33 5.82
C HIS A 148 -23.27 5.03 4.48
N GLY A 149 -22.24 5.07 3.63
CA GLY A 149 -22.29 5.70 2.31
C GLY A 149 -22.39 7.24 2.31
N ALA A 150 -22.13 7.90 3.44
CA ALA A 150 -22.32 9.36 3.58
C ALA A 150 -21.49 10.17 2.56
N TRP A 151 -20.33 9.66 2.15
CA TRP A 151 -19.45 10.33 1.18
C TRP A 151 -19.91 10.16 -0.28
N ALA A 152 -20.89 9.31 -0.54
CA ALA A 152 -21.53 9.21 -1.86
C ALA A 152 -22.32 10.49 -2.20
N THR A 153 -22.74 11.27 -1.18
CA THR A 153 -23.45 12.52 -1.35
C THR A 153 -22.52 13.59 -1.92
N GLN A 154 -22.77 14.01 -3.15
CA GLN A 154 -21.93 14.97 -3.88
C GLN A 154 -22.38 16.43 -3.72
N THR A 155 -23.48 16.67 -3.02
CA THR A 155 -24.04 18.01 -2.79
C THR A 155 -23.38 18.73 -1.61
N THR A 156 -23.81 19.96 -1.34
CA THR A 156 -23.38 20.73 -0.16
C THR A 156 -23.79 20.09 1.18
N ALA A 157 -24.65 19.08 1.16
CA ALA A 157 -25.04 18.29 2.34
C ALA A 157 -24.03 17.17 2.67
N SER A 158 -22.95 17.02 1.89
CA SER A 158 -21.89 16.04 2.15
C SER A 158 -21.21 16.29 3.50
N THR A 159 -20.98 15.24 4.25
CA THR A 159 -20.27 15.28 5.56
C THR A 159 -18.76 15.06 5.43
N LEU A 160 -18.23 14.77 4.24
CA LEU A 160 -16.84 14.43 3.98
C LEU A 160 -15.82 15.29 4.74
N ILE A 161 -15.93 16.62 4.62
CA ILE A 161 -14.96 17.53 5.24
C ILE A 161 -15.10 17.55 6.76
N SER A 162 -16.34 17.46 7.29
CA SER A 162 -16.57 17.41 8.73
C SER A 162 -16.05 16.11 9.34
N ASP A 163 -16.22 14.99 8.64
CA ASP A 163 -15.76 13.67 9.10
C ASP A 163 -14.23 13.60 9.13
N ILE A 164 -13.56 14.09 8.09
CA ILE A 164 -12.09 14.18 8.08
C ILE A 164 -11.58 15.08 9.19
N ARG A 165 -12.24 16.21 9.48
CA ARG A 165 -11.89 17.07 10.60
C ARG A 165 -12.12 16.39 11.94
N ALA A 166 -13.19 15.64 12.09
CA ALA A 166 -13.46 14.84 13.29
C ALA A 166 -12.34 13.79 13.50
N GLY A 167 -11.95 13.08 12.46
CA GLY A 167 -10.82 12.15 12.51
C GLY A 167 -9.49 12.83 12.86
N LYS A 168 -9.20 14.00 12.29
CA LYS A 168 -8.02 14.79 12.67
C LYS A 168 -8.04 15.16 14.16
N SER A 169 -9.19 15.63 14.65
CA SER A 169 -9.36 15.98 16.06
C SER A 169 -9.19 14.79 16.98
N ALA A 170 -9.70 13.61 16.60
CA ALA A 170 -9.57 12.38 17.39
C ALA A 170 -8.10 11.94 17.51
N VAL A 171 -7.35 11.94 16.41
CA VAL A 171 -5.92 11.59 16.41
C VAL A 171 -5.11 12.62 17.20
N GLN A 172 -5.37 13.91 17.00
CA GLN A 172 -4.69 14.98 17.72
C GLN A 172 -4.96 14.90 19.23
N ALA A 173 -6.19 14.66 19.65
CA ALA A 173 -6.55 14.48 21.05
C ALA A 173 -5.88 13.25 21.69
N ALA A 174 -5.68 12.18 20.89
CA ALA A 174 -5.02 10.98 21.36
C ALA A 174 -3.50 11.09 21.45
N THR A 175 -2.86 11.87 20.58
CA THR A 175 -1.39 11.84 20.39
C THR A 175 -0.70 13.19 20.44
N GLY A 176 -1.43 14.31 20.35
CA GLY A 176 -0.85 15.65 20.20
C GLY A 176 -0.29 15.93 18.80
N LEU A 177 -0.43 14.99 17.85
CA LEU A 177 0.01 15.14 16.47
C LEU A 177 -1.18 15.17 15.52
N GLU A 178 -1.09 15.97 14.46
CA GLU A 178 -2.12 15.98 13.42
C GLU A 178 -1.78 14.96 12.32
N PRO A 179 -2.77 14.19 11.83
CA PRO A 179 -2.58 13.34 10.66
C PRO A 179 -2.25 14.18 9.44
N ASN A 180 -1.32 13.69 8.62
CA ASN A 180 -0.82 14.40 7.46
C ASN A 180 -1.09 13.68 6.13
N THR A 181 -1.54 12.44 6.16
CA THR A 181 -1.76 11.63 4.96
C THR A 181 -3.15 11.01 4.99
N LEU A 182 -3.82 11.04 3.85
CA LEU A 182 -5.10 10.37 3.61
C LEU A 182 -4.90 9.36 2.48
N LEU A 183 -5.12 8.10 2.79
CA LEU A 183 -5.19 7.00 1.84
C LEU A 183 -6.66 6.69 1.57
N MET A 184 -7.03 6.48 0.33
CA MET A 184 -8.39 6.06 -0.04
C MET A 184 -8.38 5.12 -1.23
N ASP A 185 -9.42 4.37 -1.40
CA ASP A 185 -9.65 3.55 -2.58
C ASP A 185 -10.12 4.39 -3.78
N TYR A 186 -10.15 3.78 -4.96
CA TYR A 186 -10.53 4.47 -6.19
C TYR A 186 -12.01 4.84 -6.24
N ALA A 187 -12.91 4.04 -5.66
CA ALA A 187 -14.34 4.33 -5.64
C ALA A 187 -14.64 5.58 -4.80
N THR A 188 -14.03 5.70 -3.62
CA THR A 188 -14.12 6.90 -2.78
C THR A 188 -13.51 8.11 -3.49
N TRP A 189 -12.36 7.95 -4.14
CA TRP A 189 -11.71 9.02 -4.89
C TRP A 189 -12.61 9.63 -5.96
N VAL A 190 -13.27 8.81 -6.79
CA VAL A 190 -14.19 9.29 -7.82
C VAL A 190 -15.33 10.13 -7.24
N LYS A 191 -15.87 9.73 -6.07
CA LYS A 191 -16.92 10.51 -5.39
C LYS A 191 -16.42 11.86 -4.84
N ILE A 192 -15.17 11.90 -4.40
CA ILE A 192 -14.53 13.12 -3.91
C ILE A 192 -14.31 14.14 -5.03
N LEU A 193 -13.96 13.68 -6.24
CA LEU A 193 -13.75 14.57 -7.39
C LEU A 193 -14.98 15.43 -7.72
N ASP A 194 -16.17 14.86 -7.57
CA ASP A 194 -17.44 15.52 -7.89
C ASP A 194 -18.12 16.18 -6.68
N ASN A 195 -17.43 16.20 -5.53
CA ASN A 195 -18.01 16.75 -4.29
C ASN A 195 -18.11 18.27 -4.33
N ALA A 196 -19.33 18.82 -4.19
CA ALA A 196 -19.59 20.24 -4.28
C ALA A 196 -18.81 21.08 -3.26
N LEU A 197 -18.57 20.56 -2.03
CA LEU A 197 -17.82 21.28 -1.00
C LEU A 197 -16.35 21.44 -1.35
N ILE A 198 -15.78 20.49 -2.09
CA ILE A 198 -14.40 20.57 -2.59
C ILE A 198 -14.35 21.50 -3.79
N LEU A 199 -15.26 21.33 -4.74
CA LEU A 199 -15.34 22.16 -5.94
C LEU A 199 -15.54 23.64 -5.61
N ASP A 200 -16.40 23.98 -4.64
CA ASP A 200 -16.62 25.36 -4.21
C ASP A 200 -15.36 26.01 -3.60
N ARG A 201 -14.52 25.23 -2.91
CA ARG A 201 -13.25 25.74 -2.37
C ARG A 201 -12.19 25.94 -3.44
N ILE A 202 -12.22 25.14 -4.50
CA ILE A 202 -11.27 25.21 -5.61
C ILE A 202 -11.69 26.27 -6.62
N LYS A 203 -12.98 26.57 -6.75
CA LYS A 203 -13.57 27.46 -7.77
C LYS A 203 -12.89 28.81 -7.92
N TYR A 204 -12.39 29.37 -6.83
CA TYR A 204 -11.70 30.66 -6.82
C TYR A 204 -10.17 30.53 -6.78
N SER A 205 -9.64 29.31 -6.81
CA SER A 205 -8.21 29.07 -7.00
C SER A 205 -7.90 28.95 -8.48
N GLN A 206 -6.66 29.24 -8.88
CA GLN A 206 -6.23 29.15 -10.29
C GLN A 206 -6.15 27.69 -10.80
N ALA A 207 -6.47 26.68 -9.98
CA ALA A 207 -6.43 25.28 -10.33
C ALA A 207 -7.74 24.88 -11.02
N GLY A 208 -7.68 24.70 -12.32
CA GLY A 208 -8.84 24.32 -13.16
C GLY A 208 -9.23 22.84 -13.07
N VAL A 209 -8.44 21.98 -12.44
CA VAL A 209 -8.67 20.53 -12.37
C VAL A 209 -8.40 20.01 -10.96
N THR A 210 -9.31 19.17 -10.45
CA THR A 210 -9.16 18.54 -9.13
C THR A 210 -8.12 17.42 -9.21
N THR A 211 -6.98 17.60 -8.57
CA THR A 211 -5.90 16.62 -8.47
C THR A 211 -5.73 16.17 -7.01
N GLU A 212 -5.03 15.06 -6.80
CA GLU A 212 -4.72 14.54 -5.47
C GLU A 212 -4.06 15.61 -4.57
N GLN A 213 -3.18 16.44 -5.15
CA GLN A 213 -2.50 17.54 -4.44
C GLN A 213 -3.46 18.66 -4.03
N ILE A 214 -4.41 19.02 -4.88
CA ILE A 214 -5.39 20.07 -4.57
C ILE A 214 -6.35 19.60 -3.48
N VAL A 215 -6.80 18.34 -3.54
CA VAL A 215 -7.62 17.75 -2.48
C VAL A 215 -6.86 17.72 -1.17
N ALA A 216 -5.57 17.34 -1.17
CA ALA A 216 -4.73 17.39 0.02
C ALA A 216 -4.69 18.79 0.62
N MET A 217 -4.46 19.82 -0.22
CA MET A 217 -4.44 21.23 0.21
C MET A 217 -5.79 21.69 0.80
N VAL A 218 -6.90 21.34 0.16
CA VAL A 218 -8.28 21.68 0.65
C VAL A 218 -8.58 21.05 1.99
N LEU A 219 -8.09 19.82 2.21
CA LEU A 219 -8.27 19.08 3.45
C LEU A 219 -7.22 19.44 4.52
N GLY A 220 -6.20 20.26 4.16
CA GLY A 220 -5.08 20.61 5.04
C GLY A 220 -4.24 19.39 5.39
N LEU A 221 -3.87 18.60 4.37
CA LEU A 221 -3.03 17.42 4.46
C LEU A 221 -1.79 17.62 3.59
N ASP A 222 -0.70 16.90 3.91
CA ASP A 222 0.51 16.94 3.09
C ASP A 222 0.33 16.17 1.78
N ARG A 223 -0.40 15.04 1.84
CA ARG A 223 -0.64 14.19 0.67
C ARG A 223 -1.92 13.37 0.76
N VAL A 224 -2.44 13.04 -0.42
CA VAL A 224 -3.51 12.07 -0.63
C VAL A 224 -2.95 10.95 -1.50
N LEU A 225 -3.20 9.71 -1.10
CA LEU A 225 -2.83 8.50 -1.83
C LEU A 225 -4.08 7.80 -2.30
N VAL A 226 -4.13 7.42 -3.57
CA VAL A 226 -5.27 6.72 -4.16
C VAL A 226 -4.86 5.30 -4.53
N GLY A 227 -5.45 4.33 -3.85
CA GLY A 227 -5.24 2.91 -4.10
C GLY A 227 -6.01 2.42 -5.31
N LYS A 228 -5.29 2.06 -6.38
CA LYS A 228 -5.86 1.59 -7.66
C LYS A 228 -5.56 0.11 -7.93
N ALA A 229 -4.88 -0.57 -7.02
CA ALA A 229 -4.48 -1.96 -7.20
C ALA A 229 -5.68 -2.90 -7.19
N LEU A 230 -5.72 -3.81 -8.16
CA LEU A 230 -6.74 -4.84 -8.32
C LEU A 230 -6.12 -6.22 -8.10
N ILE A 231 -6.89 -7.11 -7.51
CA ILE A 231 -6.59 -8.54 -7.44
C ILE A 231 -7.66 -9.33 -8.19
N ASN A 232 -7.26 -10.43 -8.78
CA ASN A 232 -8.21 -11.40 -9.32
C ASN A 232 -8.71 -12.31 -8.19
N SER A 233 -9.99 -12.26 -7.88
CA SER A 233 -10.61 -13.10 -6.85
C SER A 233 -11.19 -14.40 -7.40
N ALA A 234 -11.17 -14.62 -8.72
CA ALA A 234 -11.61 -15.85 -9.33
C ALA A 234 -10.71 -17.02 -8.96
N LYS A 235 -11.29 -18.20 -8.74
CA LYS A 235 -10.51 -19.44 -8.63
C LYS A 235 -10.04 -19.83 -10.03
N GLU A 236 -8.78 -20.21 -10.13
CA GLU A 236 -8.25 -20.80 -11.35
C GLU A 236 -8.98 -22.11 -11.65
N HIS A 237 -9.54 -22.23 -12.85
CA HIS A 237 -10.27 -23.40 -13.28
C HIS A 237 -9.84 -23.78 -14.71
N ASN A 238 -9.29 -24.98 -14.87
CA ASN A 238 -8.92 -25.60 -16.16
C ASN A 238 -8.08 -24.73 -17.12
N GLY A 239 -7.20 -23.86 -16.60
CA GLY A 239 -6.35 -23.01 -17.44
C GLY A 239 -7.05 -21.81 -18.07
N GLU A 240 -8.35 -21.66 -17.92
CA GLU A 240 -9.06 -20.44 -18.28
C GLU A 240 -9.01 -19.45 -17.11
N ALA A 241 -8.26 -18.40 -17.28
CA ALA A 241 -8.15 -17.33 -16.30
C ALA A 241 -9.41 -16.45 -16.37
N THR A 242 -10.45 -16.81 -15.63
CA THR A 242 -11.58 -15.89 -15.41
C THR A 242 -11.09 -14.71 -14.60
N PHE A 243 -11.33 -13.50 -15.05
CA PHE A 243 -10.97 -12.30 -14.33
C PHE A 243 -12.18 -11.76 -13.55
N THR A 244 -12.11 -11.87 -12.22
CA THR A 244 -13.08 -11.27 -11.30
C THR A 244 -12.35 -10.19 -10.49
N PRO A 245 -12.44 -8.92 -10.93
CA PRO A 245 -11.70 -7.84 -10.29
C PRO A 245 -12.22 -7.57 -8.88
N LYS A 246 -11.29 -7.45 -7.93
CA LYS A 246 -11.57 -6.95 -6.58
C LYS A 246 -10.58 -5.84 -6.28
N GLN A 247 -11.08 -4.69 -5.80
CA GLN A 247 -10.25 -3.60 -5.29
C GLN A 247 -9.53 -4.08 -4.02
N LEU A 248 -8.27 -3.73 -3.92
CA LEU A 248 -7.43 -4.18 -2.79
C LEU A 248 -7.59 -3.28 -1.57
N TRP A 249 -7.83 -2.00 -1.80
CA TRP A 249 -7.91 -0.97 -0.76
C TRP A 249 -9.34 -0.74 -0.23
N GLU A 250 -10.23 -1.69 -0.42
CA GLU A 250 -11.58 -1.70 0.12
C GLU A 250 -11.70 -2.71 1.27
N TYR A 251 -12.31 -2.32 2.38
CA TYR A 251 -12.67 -3.24 3.45
C TYR A 251 -13.84 -4.14 3.00
N ASN A 252 -14.95 -3.52 2.58
CA ASN A 252 -16.10 -4.19 1.99
C ASN A 252 -16.14 -3.90 0.50
N THR A 253 -16.28 -4.93 -0.31
CA THR A 253 -16.27 -4.81 -1.78
C THR A 253 -17.35 -3.84 -2.28
N GLY A 254 -16.93 -2.82 -3.04
CA GLY A 254 -17.80 -1.82 -3.65
C GLY A 254 -18.30 -0.71 -2.71
N LYS A 255 -17.88 -0.71 -1.44
CA LYS A 255 -18.37 0.25 -0.46
C LYS A 255 -17.40 1.41 -0.17
N GLY A 256 -16.17 1.30 -0.61
CA GLY A 256 -15.14 2.30 -0.42
C GLY A 256 -14.60 2.40 1.00
N SER A 257 -13.36 2.81 1.12
CA SER A 257 -12.67 2.98 2.40
C SER A 257 -11.67 4.12 2.36
N ALA A 258 -11.42 4.74 3.50
CA ALA A 258 -10.39 5.77 3.62
C ALA A 258 -9.65 5.64 4.96
N PHE A 259 -8.34 5.90 4.94
CA PHE A 259 -7.50 5.83 6.12
C PHE A 259 -6.71 7.13 6.29
N LEU A 260 -7.03 7.84 7.34
CA LEU A 260 -6.39 9.10 7.74
C LEU A 260 -5.33 8.80 8.80
N TYR A 261 -4.06 9.15 8.57
CA TYR A 261 -2.99 8.77 9.46
C TYR A 261 -1.82 9.74 9.46
N TYR A 262 -0.98 9.62 10.48
CA TYR A 262 0.28 10.33 10.56
C TYR A 262 1.42 9.43 10.10
N THR A 263 2.24 9.96 9.20
CA THR A 263 3.48 9.32 8.76
C THR A 263 4.60 10.35 8.68
N PRO A 264 5.78 10.07 9.25
CA PRO A 264 6.93 10.98 9.14
C PRO A 264 7.53 10.91 7.72
N ALA A 265 8.25 11.95 7.34
CA ALA A 265 8.96 12.00 6.05
C ALA A 265 10.04 10.93 5.91
N SER A 266 10.64 10.52 7.03
CA SER A 266 11.65 9.45 7.07
C SER A 266 11.48 8.58 8.32
N ALA A 267 11.79 7.29 8.19
CA ALA A 267 11.86 6.38 9.33
C ALA A 267 13.03 6.75 10.23
N GLY A 268 12.84 6.70 11.55
CA GLY A 268 13.86 7.01 12.52
C GLY A 268 13.59 6.43 13.89
N LEU A 269 14.62 6.41 14.74
CA LEU A 269 14.49 6.05 16.14
C LEU A 269 13.60 7.07 16.86
N ARG A 270 12.64 6.57 17.66
CA ARG A 270 11.68 7.39 18.43
C ARG A 270 10.79 8.29 17.57
N THR A 271 10.66 8.00 16.28
CA THR A 271 9.79 8.75 15.39
C THR A 271 8.40 8.10 15.40
N PRO A 272 7.34 8.82 15.78
CA PRO A 272 6.00 8.26 15.77
C PRO A 272 5.53 8.06 14.33
N ALA A 273 4.90 6.92 14.05
CA ALA A 273 4.22 6.63 12.79
C ALA A 273 3.09 5.65 13.05
N ALA A 274 2.05 5.69 12.24
CA ALA A 274 0.94 4.73 12.31
C ALA A 274 1.44 3.29 12.11
N GLY A 275 2.38 3.10 11.17
CA GLY A 275 3.01 1.81 10.91
C GLY A 275 4.37 1.95 10.23
N TYR A 276 5.11 0.85 10.24
CA TYR A 276 6.39 0.70 9.55
C TYR A 276 6.43 -0.61 8.78
N LYS A 277 7.09 -0.59 7.63
CA LYS A 277 7.52 -1.79 6.93
C LYS A 277 8.96 -2.10 7.35
N TYR A 278 9.18 -3.25 7.92
CA TYR A 278 10.52 -3.76 8.27
C TYR A 278 10.98 -4.70 7.20
N GLN A 279 12.16 -4.46 6.63
CA GLN A 279 12.72 -5.24 5.55
C GLN A 279 14.12 -5.70 5.92
N LEU A 280 14.33 -7.02 5.90
CA LEU A 280 15.64 -7.62 6.05
C LEU A 280 16.43 -7.47 4.75
N ASN A 281 17.75 -7.35 4.89
CA ASN A 281 18.65 -7.47 3.75
C ASN A 281 19.01 -8.95 3.58
N ILE A 282 18.76 -9.47 2.38
CA ILE A 282 19.19 -10.78 1.93
C ILE A 282 20.44 -10.53 1.08
N ASP A 283 21.58 -11.05 1.50
CA ASP A 283 22.88 -10.89 0.81
C ASP A 283 23.21 -9.42 0.40
N GLY A 284 22.81 -8.47 1.25
CA GLY A 284 23.05 -7.04 1.02
C GLY A 284 22.00 -6.32 0.18
N ALA A 285 21.00 -7.02 -0.33
CA ALA A 285 19.90 -6.46 -1.11
C ALA A 285 18.56 -6.58 -0.38
N ALA A 286 17.66 -5.65 -0.65
CA ALA A 286 16.28 -5.68 -0.13
C ALA A 286 15.43 -6.79 -0.77
N ARG A 287 15.78 -7.18 -1.99
CA ARG A 287 15.22 -8.32 -2.74
C ARG A 287 16.35 -9.10 -3.38
N GLU A 288 16.26 -10.41 -3.28
CA GLU A 288 17.16 -11.33 -3.95
C GLU A 288 16.49 -11.91 -5.19
N VAL A 289 17.25 -11.95 -6.29
CA VAL A 289 16.85 -12.65 -7.51
C VAL A 289 17.79 -13.84 -7.68
N ARG A 290 17.26 -15.04 -7.59
CA ARG A 290 18.00 -16.29 -7.75
C ARG A 290 17.58 -16.98 -9.04
N SER A 291 18.50 -17.70 -9.63
CA SER A 291 18.20 -18.63 -10.73
C SER A 291 18.83 -19.98 -10.46
N TYR A 292 18.11 -21.03 -10.70
CA TYR A 292 18.60 -22.39 -10.60
C TYR A 292 18.02 -23.27 -11.71
N ARG A 293 18.73 -24.33 -12.05
CA ARG A 293 18.34 -25.23 -13.11
C ARG A 293 17.63 -26.45 -12.56
N GLU A 294 16.58 -26.84 -13.22
CA GLU A 294 15.87 -28.10 -13.04
C GLU A 294 16.16 -28.97 -14.26
N ASP A 295 17.17 -29.86 -14.14
CA ASP A 295 17.66 -30.66 -15.25
C ASP A 295 16.65 -31.68 -15.78
N PRO A 296 15.81 -32.36 -14.95
CA PRO A 296 14.81 -33.29 -15.45
C PRO A 296 13.79 -32.63 -16.37
N GLU A 297 13.37 -31.43 -16.06
CA GLU A 297 12.37 -30.64 -16.81
C GLU A 297 13.01 -29.77 -17.89
N ARG A 298 14.33 -29.69 -17.97
CA ARG A 298 15.09 -28.84 -18.91
C ARG A 298 14.64 -27.38 -18.86
N GLN A 299 14.58 -26.84 -17.64
CA GLN A 299 14.14 -25.47 -17.42
C GLN A 299 15.03 -24.73 -16.43
N MET A 300 15.05 -23.40 -16.56
CA MET A 300 15.62 -22.49 -15.55
C MET A 300 14.49 -21.87 -14.76
N VAL A 301 14.58 -21.94 -13.45
CA VAL A 301 13.64 -21.23 -12.55
C VAL A 301 14.27 -19.93 -12.11
N TYR A 302 13.53 -18.83 -12.28
CA TYR A 302 13.88 -17.50 -11.81
C TYR A 302 12.99 -17.19 -10.61
N GLU A 303 13.60 -17.03 -9.45
CA GLU A 303 12.93 -16.81 -8.18
C GLU A 303 13.28 -15.43 -7.64
N VAL A 304 12.27 -14.69 -7.20
CA VAL A 304 12.44 -13.42 -6.49
C VAL A 304 11.97 -13.61 -5.06
N THR A 305 12.79 -13.17 -4.11
CA THR A 305 12.58 -13.34 -2.68
C THR A 305 12.68 -12.00 -1.97
N GLU A 306 11.78 -11.77 -1.03
CA GLU A 306 11.80 -10.61 -0.12
C GLU A 306 11.48 -11.08 1.31
N GLU A 307 12.20 -10.54 2.29
CA GLU A 307 11.88 -10.75 3.69
C GLU A 307 11.39 -9.46 4.31
N SER A 308 10.11 -9.42 4.65
CA SER A 308 9.52 -8.22 5.22
C SER A 308 8.42 -8.52 6.25
N GLN A 309 8.17 -7.52 7.10
CA GLN A 309 7.05 -7.50 8.03
C GLN A 309 6.46 -6.10 8.11
N ILE A 310 5.14 -6.02 8.11
CA ILE A 310 4.42 -4.78 8.37
C ILE A 310 3.97 -4.80 9.83
N SER A 311 4.21 -3.70 10.53
CA SER A 311 3.78 -3.57 11.93
C SER A 311 3.16 -2.21 12.17
N CYS A 312 1.88 -2.21 12.57
CA CYS A 312 1.13 -1.04 12.97
C CYS A 312 1.35 -0.81 14.48
N LEU A 313 2.32 0.02 14.83
CA LEU A 313 2.72 0.25 16.23
C LEU A 313 2.01 1.45 16.86
N GLY A 314 1.71 2.45 16.07
CA GLY A 314 1.05 3.69 16.50
C GLY A 314 -0.44 3.67 16.19
N LEU A 315 -1.22 2.82 16.87
CA LEU A 315 -2.66 2.68 16.60
C LEU A 315 -3.44 4.00 16.85
N ASP A 316 -2.97 4.82 17.77
CA ASP A 316 -3.55 6.14 18.06
C ASP A 316 -3.28 7.18 16.94
N LEU A 317 -2.38 6.89 15.99
CA LEU A 317 -1.95 7.81 14.93
C LEU A 317 -2.72 7.62 13.62
N GLY A 318 -3.75 6.79 13.62
CA GLY A 318 -4.59 6.55 12.47
C GLY A 318 -6.07 6.63 12.80
N TYR A 319 -6.89 6.89 11.79
CA TYR A 319 -8.35 6.87 11.84
C TYR A 319 -8.88 6.22 10.57
N LEU A 320 -9.66 5.15 10.70
CA LEU A 320 -10.14 4.36 9.57
C LEU A 320 -11.63 4.61 9.34
N TYR A 321 -11.98 4.87 8.09
CA TYR A 321 -13.35 4.99 7.61
C TYR A 321 -13.65 3.81 6.70
N LYS A 322 -14.74 3.11 6.94
CA LYS A 322 -15.26 2.05 6.08
C LYS A 322 -16.63 2.42 5.52
N ASP A 323 -17.02 1.75 4.44
CA ASP A 323 -18.32 1.93 3.78
C ASP A 323 -18.61 3.41 3.45
N CYS A 324 -17.59 4.08 2.86
CA CYS A 324 -17.63 5.54 2.63
C CYS A 324 -18.62 5.94 1.54
N VAL A 325 -18.80 5.13 0.47
CA VAL A 325 -19.52 5.52 -0.74
C VAL A 325 -20.77 4.69 -1.03
N SER A 326 -20.98 3.60 -0.33
CA SER A 326 -22.15 2.73 -0.45
C SER A 326 -22.43 2.06 0.88
N ASP A 327 -23.71 1.87 1.16
CA ASP A 327 -24.18 1.18 2.37
C ASP A 327 -24.23 -0.35 2.16
#